data_b07bff55088e99a9124042cae3ef79fd
#
_entry.id   b07bff55088e99a9124042cae3ef79fd
#
_cell.length_a   1.000
_cell.length_b   1.000
_cell.length_c   1.000
_cell.angle_alpha   90.00
_cell.angle_beta   90.00
_cell.angle_gamma   90.00
#
_symmetry.space_group_name_H-M   'P 1'
#
loop_
_entity.id
_entity.type
_entity.pdbx_description
1 polymer ?
#
loop_
_entity_poly.entity_id
_entity_poly.type
_entity_poly.pdbx_seq_one_letter_code
_entity_poly.pdbx_strand_id
1 'polypeptide(L)'
;VEAKTAYDPYHPQAQGQTLHGDHAFVTYQVPEHRRALGLVMLHGAGQFSKTWDTTPDGRDGYRNLFLEKGYPVYLVDQPRRGDAGRSTVPGEISAEPDEGFWFGQFRMGLWPKFNDGSQFPQDDASMDQFFRQMTPNTAPYDAKVNAEALVKVFEKTGDAVFLTHSQGCGVGWLVGMKSDRVKGIAAYEPGSGFPFPKGEAPAPIANNSFFGDLK
;
A
#
# COMPACT_ATOMS: atom_id res chain seq x y z
N VAL A 1 -5.87 -0.36 21.95
CA VAL A 1 -6.51 -0.06 23.24
C VAL A 1 -6.50 -1.33 24.05
N GLU A 2 -5.85 -1.32 25.22
CA GLU A 2 -5.72 -2.48 26.08
C GLU A 2 -6.91 -2.59 27.03
N ALA A 3 -7.29 -3.83 27.35
CA ALA A 3 -8.30 -4.14 28.34
C ALA A 3 -7.80 -3.80 29.76
N LYS A 4 -8.64 -3.14 30.55
CA LYS A 4 -8.32 -2.77 31.94
C LYS A 4 -9.08 -3.58 32.99
N THR A 5 -10.06 -4.37 32.55
CA THR A 5 -10.94 -5.17 33.43
C THR A 5 -11.18 -6.54 32.81
N ALA A 6 -11.61 -7.51 33.61
CA ALA A 6 -12.03 -8.81 33.09
C ALA A 6 -13.29 -8.67 32.23
N TYR A 7 -13.35 -9.41 31.13
CA TYR A 7 -14.54 -9.50 30.29
C TYR A 7 -15.58 -10.44 30.92
N ASP A 8 -16.82 -9.97 30.97
CA ASP A 8 -17.97 -10.79 31.40
C ASP A 8 -18.79 -11.17 30.13
N PRO A 9 -18.84 -12.46 29.76
CA PRO A 9 -19.56 -12.89 28.55
C PRO A 9 -21.08 -12.79 28.69
N TYR A 10 -21.61 -12.72 29.92
CA TYR A 10 -23.05 -12.56 30.19
C TYR A 10 -23.50 -11.11 30.15
N HIS A 11 -22.56 -10.18 30.29
CA HIS A 11 -22.82 -8.74 30.22
C HIS A 11 -21.82 -8.12 29.21
N PRO A 12 -21.99 -8.35 27.87
CA PRO A 12 -21.03 -7.96 26.87
C PRO A 12 -20.90 -6.44 26.77
N GLN A 13 -19.88 -5.89 27.40
CA GLN A 13 -19.49 -4.49 27.33
C GLN A 13 -18.10 -4.37 26.70
N ALA A 14 -17.71 -3.18 26.27
CA ALA A 14 -16.37 -2.92 25.77
C ALA A 14 -15.27 -3.08 26.84
N GLN A 15 -15.64 -2.96 28.14
CA GLN A 15 -14.72 -3.16 29.24
C GLN A 15 -14.20 -4.61 29.29
N GLY A 16 -12.94 -4.78 29.65
CA GLY A 16 -12.30 -6.09 29.69
C GLY A 16 -11.89 -6.64 28.32
N GLN A 17 -12.00 -5.87 27.24
CA GLN A 17 -11.60 -6.27 25.90
C GLN A 17 -10.51 -5.36 25.33
N THR A 18 -9.66 -5.92 24.47
CA THR A 18 -8.63 -5.18 23.73
C THR A 18 -9.08 -5.02 22.28
N LEU A 19 -9.02 -3.81 21.76
CA LEU A 19 -9.22 -3.56 20.33
C LEU A 19 -7.90 -3.76 19.59
N HIS A 20 -7.80 -4.87 18.85
CA HIS A 20 -6.67 -5.18 17.97
C HIS A 20 -6.93 -4.62 16.57
N GLY A 21 -6.22 -3.57 16.19
CA GLY A 21 -6.34 -2.90 14.90
C GLY A 21 -5.07 -2.12 14.58
N ASP A 22 -5.09 -1.38 13.46
CA ASP A 22 -3.97 -0.56 12.98
C ASP A 22 -2.64 -1.34 12.83
N HIS A 23 -2.73 -2.59 12.39
CA HIS A 23 -1.59 -3.46 12.08
C HIS A 23 -1.44 -3.60 10.56
N ALA A 24 -0.26 -3.97 10.09
CA ALA A 24 -0.05 -4.45 8.74
C ALA A 24 -0.33 -5.96 8.65
N PHE A 25 -0.87 -6.41 7.52
CA PHE A 25 -0.95 -7.83 7.19
C PHE A 25 0.11 -8.15 6.12
N VAL A 26 0.79 -9.29 6.22
CA VAL A 26 1.86 -9.65 5.29
C VAL A 26 1.72 -11.09 4.83
N THR A 27 1.54 -11.28 3.53
CA THR A 27 1.76 -12.57 2.89
C THR A 27 3.19 -12.64 2.38
N TYR A 28 3.85 -13.79 2.54
CA TYR A 28 5.24 -13.91 2.11
C TYR A 28 5.58 -15.29 1.56
N GLN A 29 6.57 -15.31 0.69
CA GLN A 29 7.16 -16.53 0.15
C GLN A 29 8.69 -16.37 0.15
N VAL A 30 9.36 -17.41 0.62
CA VAL A 30 10.83 -17.44 0.72
C VAL A 30 11.35 -18.65 -0.05
N PRO A 31 12.07 -18.46 -1.16
CA PRO A 31 12.67 -19.56 -1.90
C PRO A 31 13.69 -20.33 -1.04
N GLU A 32 13.83 -21.62 -1.27
CA GLU A 32 14.81 -22.47 -0.59
C GLU A 32 16.24 -21.95 -0.80
N HIS A 33 16.59 -21.63 -2.06
CA HIS A 33 17.85 -21.01 -2.45
C HIS A 33 17.65 -19.52 -2.66
N ARG A 34 17.54 -18.80 -1.52
CA ARG A 34 17.20 -17.38 -1.56
C ARG A 34 18.41 -16.46 -1.71
N ARG A 35 18.17 -15.30 -2.31
CA ARG A 35 19.07 -14.15 -2.25
C ARG A 35 19.13 -13.55 -0.83
N ALA A 36 20.20 -12.82 -0.55
CA ALA A 36 20.45 -12.24 0.78
C ALA A 36 19.43 -11.16 1.17
N LEU A 37 18.97 -10.35 0.21
CA LEU A 37 17.98 -9.30 0.44
C LEU A 37 16.59 -9.76 0.03
N GLY A 38 15.60 -9.53 0.89
CA GLY A 38 14.19 -9.67 0.56
C GLY A 38 13.64 -8.44 -0.16
N LEU A 39 12.42 -8.57 -0.69
CA LEU A 39 11.64 -7.49 -1.30
C LEU A 39 10.35 -7.32 -0.52
N VAL A 40 10.20 -6.18 0.14
CA VAL A 40 8.93 -5.79 0.77
C VAL A 40 8.19 -4.90 -0.22
N MET A 41 6.91 -5.20 -0.49
CA MET A 41 6.13 -4.50 -1.51
C MET A 41 4.88 -3.87 -0.90
N LEU A 42 4.74 -2.55 -1.07
CA LEU A 42 3.63 -1.75 -0.54
C LEU A 42 2.86 -1.07 -1.68
N HIS A 43 1.57 -1.29 -1.70
CA HIS A 43 0.62 -0.75 -2.69
C HIS A 43 0.33 0.75 -2.51
N GLY A 44 -0.39 1.33 -3.46
CA GLY A 44 -0.87 2.71 -3.44
C GLY A 44 -2.30 2.86 -2.90
N ALA A 45 -2.87 4.07 -3.08
CA ALA A 45 -4.26 4.35 -2.73
C ALA A 45 -5.23 3.49 -3.54
N GLY A 46 -6.34 3.08 -2.93
CA GLY A 46 -7.34 2.25 -3.57
C GLY A 46 -6.89 0.83 -3.90
N GLN A 47 -5.73 0.40 -3.43
CA GLN A 47 -5.15 -0.90 -3.74
C GLN A 47 -4.79 -1.68 -2.47
N PHE A 48 -4.44 -2.95 -2.62
CA PHE A 48 -3.92 -3.84 -1.58
C PHE A 48 -2.84 -4.76 -2.18
N SER A 49 -2.37 -5.73 -1.45
CA SER A 49 -1.26 -6.63 -1.86
C SER A 49 -1.46 -7.30 -3.23
N LYS A 50 -2.71 -7.52 -3.64
CA LYS A 50 -3.08 -8.09 -4.95
C LYS A 50 -2.44 -7.35 -6.13
N THR A 51 -2.18 -6.04 -6.01
CA THR A 51 -1.55 -5.24 -7.07
C THR A 51 -0.16 -5.73 -7.48
N TRP A 52 0.52 -6.48 -6.60
CA TRP A 52 1.83 -7.08 -6.83
C TRP A 52 1.77 -8.55 -7.24
N ASP A 53 0.61 -9.17 -7.09
CA ASP A 53 0.39 -10.60 -7.26
C ASP A 53 0.18 -11.00 -8.72
N THR A 54 -0.83 -10.43 -9.36
CA THR A 54 -1.16 -10.65 -10.77
C THR A 54 -1.65 -9.35 -11.40
N THR A 55 -1.54 -9.28 -12.73
CA THR A 55 -2.18 -8.22 -13.51
C THR A 55 -3.67 -8.52 -13.71
N PRO A 56 -4.52 -7.52 -14.04
CA PRO A 56 -5.95 -7.73 -14.29
C PRO A 56 -6.26 -8.72 -15.42
N ASP A 57 -5.39 -8.82 -16.41
CA ASP A 57 -5.48 -9.79 -17.52
C ASP A 57 -4.88 -11.17 -17.20
N GLY A 58 -4.53 -11.41 -15.93
CA GLY A 58 -4.11 -12.72 -15.42
C GLY A 58 -2.64 -13.07 -15.61
N ARG A 59 -1.79 -12.16 -16.11
CA ARG A 59 -0.33 -12.38 -16.15
C ARG A 59 0.27 -12.33 -14.75
N ASP A 60 1.46 -12.92 -14.60
CA ASP A 60 2.25 -12.85 -13.37
C ASP A 60 2.59 -11.40 -13.01
N GLY A 61 2.36 -11.08 -11.73
CA GLY A 61 2.83 -9.82 -11.15
C GLY A 61 4.26 -9.93 -10.61
N TYR A 62 4.72 -8.86 -10.01
CA TYR A 62 6.08 -8.77 -9.49
C TYR A 62 6.41 -9.84 -8.45
N ARG A 63 5.41 -10.32 -7.66
CA ARG A 63 5.61 -11.44 -6.74
C ARG A 63 6.28 -12.62 -7.45
N ASN A 64 5.66 -13.16 -8.48
CA ASN A 64 6.14 -14.33 -9.18
C ASN A 64 7.45 -14.05 -9.92
N LEU A 65 7.53 -12.92 -10.62
CA LEU A 65 8.74 -12.51 -11.35
C LEU A 65 9.99 -12.42 -10.45
N PHE A 66 9.83 -11.99 -9.21
CA PHE A 66 10.96 -11.91 -8.28
C PHE A 66 11.23 -13.21 -7.55
N LEU A 67 10.19 -14.00 -7.25
CA LEU A 67 10.37 -15.35 -6.70
C LEU A 67 11.17 -16.25 -7.62
N GLU A 68 10.89 -16.23 -8.93
CA GLU A 68 11.66 -16.96 -9.95
C GLU A 68 13.14 -16.55 -9.99
N LYS A 69 13.45 -15.31 -9.59
CA LYS A 69 14.81 -14.80 -9.48
C LYS A 69 15.47 -15.08 -8.12
N GLY A 70 14.78 -15.83 -7.25
CA GLY A 70 15.27 -16.25 -5.93
C GLY A 70 15.16 -15.19 -4.83
N TYR A 71 14.35 -14.14 -5.01
CA TYR A 71 14.14 -13.15 -3.95
C TYR A 71 13.04 -13.62 -2.98
N PRO A 72 13.25 -13.55 -1.65
CA PRO A 72 12.17 -13.54 -0.69
C PRO A 72 11.22 -12.36 -0.96
N VAL A 73 9.93 -12.60 -1.03
CA VAL A 73 8.92 -11.58 -1.33
C VAL A 73 7.92 -11.49 -0.20
N TYR A 74 7.63 -10.25 0.23
CA TYR A 74 6.70 -9.90 1.30
C TYR A 74 5.71 -8.87 0.77
N LEU A 75 4.46 -9.30 0.55
CA LEU A 75 3.38 -8.43 0.10
C LEU A 75 2.63 -7.89 1.30
N VAL A 76 2.52 -6.58 1.40
CA VAL A 76 1.97 -5.90 2.58
C VAL A 76 0.64 -5.25 2.25
N ASP A 77 -0.37 -5.55 3.07
CA ASP A 77 -1.55 -4.71 3.22
C ASP A 77 -1.29 -3.70 4.35
N GLN A 78 -1.36 -2.43 4.01
CA GLN A 78 -1.17 -1.36 4.99
C GLN A 78 -2.31 -1.32 6.01
N PRO A 79 -2.09 -0.83 7.23
CA PRO A 79 -3.14 -0.60 8.20
C PRO A 79 -4.38 0.07 7.60
N ARG A 80 -5.55 -0.42 7.98
CA ARG A 80 -6.87 0.05 7.53
C ARG A 80 -7.16 -0.24 6.06
N ARG A 81 -6.54 -1.28 5.48
CA ARG A 81 -6.74 -1.66 4.09
C ARG A 81 -6.62 -3.18 3.91
N GLY A 82 -7.38 -3.76 2.97
CA GLY A 82 -7.32 -5.18 2.62
C GLY A 82 -7.48 -6.09 3.83
N ASP A 83 -6.61 -7.08 3.98
CA ASP A 83 -6.61 -8.02 5.11
C ASP A 83 -6.18 -7.37 6.45
N ALA A 84 -5.62 -6.16 6.40
CA ALA A 84 -5.31 -5.32 7.55
C ALA A 84 -6.40 -4.26 7.84
N GLY A 85 -7.64 -4.52 7.43
CA GLY A 85 -8.74 -3.55 7.44
C GLY A 85 -9.22 -3.12 8.82
N ARG A 86 -8.86 -3.81 9.91
CA ARG A 86 -9.33 -3.44 11.24
C ARG A 86 -8.66 -2.19 11.78
N SER A 87 -9.46 -1.14 12.04
CA SER A 87 -8.99 0.15 12.55
C SER A 87 -9.21 0.28 14.05
N THR A 88 -8.41 1.10 14.73
CA THR A 88 -8.62 1.54 16.12
C THR A 88 -9.42 2.84 16.22
N VAL A 89 -9.75 3.45 15.08
CA VAL A 89 -10.59 4.64 15.00
C VAL A 89 -11.79 4.39 14.09
N PRO A 90 -12.91 5.12 14.27
CA PRO A 90 -14.05 5.02 13.37
C PRO A 90 -13.71 5.37 11.93
N GLY A 91 -14.41 4.78 10.97
CA GLY A 91 -14.33 5.08 9.55
C GLY A 91 -15.64 4.75 8.85
N GLU A 92 -15.84 5.34 7.69
CA GLU A 92 -16.98 5.10 6.81
C GLU A 92 -16.47 4.64 5.44
N ILE A 93 -17.19 3.69 4.84
CA ILE A 93 -16.94 3.22 3.48
C ILE A 93 -18.15 3.63 2.65
N SER A 94 -17.92 4.50 1.65
CA SER A 94 -18.95 4.88 0.69
C SER A 94 -19.27 3.71 -0.26
N ALA A 95 -20.53 3.53 -0.58
CA ALA A 95 -21.02 2.57 -1.57
C ALA A 95 -21.31 3.26 -2.92
N GLU A 96 -20.47 4.19 -3.32
CA GLU A 96 -20.61 4.95 -4.56
C GLU A 96 -19.72 4.39 -5.67
N PRO A 97 -20.16 4.42 -6.95
CA PRO A 97 -19.35 4.05 -8.09
C PRO A 97 -18.16 4.99 -8.25
N ASP A 98 -16.97 4.44 -8.51
CA ASP A 98 -15.72 5.21 -8.59
C ASP A 98 -14.85 4.87 -9.82
N GLU A 99 -15.38 4.15 -10.81
CA GLU A 99 -14.67 3.75 -12.03
C GLU A 99 -14.06 4.94 -12.75
N GLY A 100 -14.85 6.01 -12.93
CA GLY A 100 -14.38 7.22 -13.60
C GLY A 100 -13.24 7.89 -12.88
N PHE A 101 -13.26 7.89 -11.54
CA PHE A 101 -12.18 8.42 -10.71
C PHE A 101 -10.90 7.61 -10.89
N TRP A 102 -10.95 6.28 -10.71
CA TRP A 102 -9.76 5.43 -10.82
C TRP A 102 -9.20 5.37 -12.24
N PHE A 103 -10.08 5.36 -13.24
CA PHE A 103 -9.69 5.38 -14.64
C PHE A 103 -8.88 6.65 -14.99
N GLY A 104 -9.36 7.81 -14.55
CA GLY A 104 -8.66 9.07 -14.70
C GLY A 104 -7.40 9.17 -13.86
N GLN A 105 -7.45 8.71 -12.59
CA GLN A 105 -6.33 8.76 -11.65
C GLN A 105 -5.13 7.94 -12.15
N PHE A 106 -5.37 6.78 -12.76
CA PHE A 106 -4.33 5.96 -13.39
C PHE A 106 -4.02 6.37 -14.84
N ARG A 107 -4.53 7.52 -15.29
CA ARG A 107 -4.23 8.10 -16.61
C ARG A 107 -4.58 7.21 -17.80
N MET A 108 -5.52 6.28 -17.61
CA MET A 108 -6.00 5.43 -18.70
C MET A 108 -6.78 6.22 -19.74
N GLY A 109 -7.49 7.28 -19.34
CA GLY A 109 -8.27 8.15 -20.22
C GLY A 109 -9.33 8.93 -19.47
N LEU A 110 -10.41 9.27 -20.17
CA LEU A 110 -11.65 9.78 -19.62
C LEU A 110 -12.72 8.69 -19.75
N TRP A 111 -13.15 8.15 -18.62
CA TRP A 111 -14.09 7.03 -18.57
C TRP A 111 -15.30 7.23 -19.48
N PRO A 112 -15.67 6.25 -20.31
CA PRO A 112 -15.04 4.94 -20.54
C PRO A 112 -13.99 4.92 -21.68
N LYS A 113 -13.54 6.06 -22.18
CA LYS A 113 -12.65 6.16 -23.35
C LYS A 113 -11.19 6.21 -22.94
N PHE A 114 -10.41 5.23 -23.40
CA PHE A 114 -8.96 5.19 -23.23
C PHE A 114 -8.22 6.29 -24.02
N ASN A 115 -7.10 6.74 -23.49
CA ASN A 115 -6.14 7.54 -24.24
C ASN A 115 -5.47 6.70 -25.33
N ASP A 116 -5.12 7.35 -26.45
CA ASP A 116 -4.36 6.70 -27.52
C ASP A 116 -3.02 6.18 -26.97
N GLY A 117 -2.67 4.94 -27.33
CA GLY A 117 -1.43 4.29 -26.91
C GLY A 117 -1.43 3.77 -25.45
N SER A 118 -2.56 3.76 -24.76
CA SER A 118 -2.69 3.10 -23.46
C SER A 118 -2.27 1.64 -23.55
N GLN A 119 -1.35 1.22 -22.68
CA GLN A 119 -0.87 -0.16 -22.62
C GLN A 119 -1.69 -1.03 -21.66
N PHE A 120 -2.70 -0.47 -21.02
CA PHE A 120 -3.61 -1.22 -20.15
C PHE A 120 -4.51 -2.12 -21.00
N PRO A 121 -4.78 -3.37 -20.57
CA PRO A 121 -5.75 -4.23 -21.25
C PRO A 121 -7.12 -3.58 -21.31
N GLN A 122 -7.72 -3.50 -22.51
CA GLN A 122 -8.95 -2.73 -22.74
C GLN A 122 -10.20 -3.61 -22.87
N ASP A 123 -10.04 -4.91 -22.66
CA ASP A 123 -11.18 -5.83 -22.66
C ASP A 123 -11.99 -5.72 -21.36
N ASP A 124 -13.29 -6.00 -21.46
CA ASP A 124 -14.24 -5.85 -20.35
C ASP A 124 -13.87 -6.69 -19.13
N ALA A 125 -13.31 -7.90 -19.31
CA ALA A 125 -12.96 -8.78 -18.21
C ALA A 125 -11.76 -8.24 -17.42
N SER A 126 -10.75 -7.71 -18.10
CA SER A 126 -9.59 -7.07 -17.46
C SER A 126 -10.00 -5.78 -16.73
N MET A 127 -10.91 -5.00 -17.32
CA MET A 127 -11.43 -3.79 -16.69
C MET A 127 -12.28 -4.11 -15.46
N ASP A 128 -13.17 -5.08 -15.53
CA ASP A 128 -13.96 -5.53 -14.39
C ASP A 128 -13.03 -6.03 -13.25
N GLN A 129 -12.03 -6.83 -13.58
CA GLN A 129 -11.06 -7.31 -12.61
C GLN A 129 -10.24 -6.17 -11.99
N PHE A 130 -9.86 -5.15 -12.79
CA PHE A 130 -9.17 -3.98 -12.28
C PHE A 130 -10.03 -3.19 -11.28
N PHE A 131 -11.30 -2.94 -11.59
CA PHE A 131 -12.18 -2.23 -10.66
C PHE A 131 -12.52 -3.03 -9.41
N ARG A 132 -12.68 -4.36 -9.52
CA ARG A 132 -12.93 -5.24 -8.36
C ARG A 132 -11.77 -5.29 -7.37
N GLN A 133 -10.54 -5.03 -7.78
CA GLN A 133 -9.42 -4.95 -6.85
C GLN A 133 -9.35 -3.63 -6.08
N MET A 134 -10.11 -2.59 -6.50
CA MET A 134 -10.12 -1.33 -5.77
C MET A 134 -10.65 -1.55 -4.36
N THR A 135 -9.85 -1.15 -3.38
CA THR A 135 -10.06 -1.49 -1.98
C THR A 135 -10.06 -0.22 -1.14
N PRO A 136 -11.18 0.11 -0.48
CA PRO A 136 -11.27 1.33 0.32
C PRO A 136 -10.44 1.24 1.59
N ASN A 137 -10.10 2.41 2.15
CA ASN A 137 -9.73 2.50 3.55
C ASN A 137 -10.94 2.22 4.44
N THR A 138 -10.75 1.47 5.51
CA THR A 138 -11.80 1.23 6.53
C THR A 138 -11.86 2.34 7.58
N ALA A 139 -10.89 3.28 7.55
CA ALA A 139 -10.81 4.47 8.38
C ALA A 139 -9.86 5.49 7.73
N PRO A 140 -9.77 6.75 8.25
CA PRO A 140 -8.89 7.76 7.72
C PRO A 140 -7.44 7.29 7.56
N TYR A 141 -6.82 7.64 6.43
CA TYR A 141 -5.41 7.35 6.19
C TYR A 141 -4.52 8.09 7.20
N ASP A 142 -3.55 7.37 7.77
CA ASP A 142 -2.57 7.93 8.70
C ASP A 142 -1.17 7.41 8.33
N ALA A 143 -0.35 8.30 7.78
CA ALA A 143 1.00 7.95 7.33
C ALA A 143 1.91 7.51 8.48
N LYS A 144 1.69 8.01 9.70
CA LYS A 144 2.49 7.65 10.88
C LYS A 144 2.16 6.23 11.33
N VAL A 145 0.87 5.91 11.46
CA VAL A 145 0.41 4.55 11.78
C VAL A 145 0.94 3.54 10.76
N ASN A 146 0.86 3.89 9.46
CA ASN A 146 1.40 3.06 8.40
C ASN A 146 2.91 2.86 8.54
N ALA A 147 3.67 3.93 8.73
CA ALA A 147 5.12 3.84 8.86
C ALA A 147 5.56 3.03 10.09
N GLU A 148 4.89 3.18 11.23
CA GLU A 148 5.19 2.42 12.45
C GLU A 148 4.92 0.93 12.27
N ALA A 149 3.81 0.56 11.61
CA ALA A 149 3.50 -0.83 11.28
C ALA A 149 4.55 -1.42 10.31
N LEU A 150 4.95 -0.67 9.28
CA LEU A 150 5.94 -1.13 8.30
C LEU A 150 7.35 -1.25 8.90
N VAL A 151 7.75 -0.38 9.84
CA VAL A 151 9.00 -0.58 10.61
C VAL A 151 9.00 -1.95 11.30
N LYS A 152 7.86 -2.36 11.89
CA LYS A 152 7.72 -3.69 12.50
C LYS A 152 7.77 -4.84 11.48
N VAL A 153 7.31 -4.60 10.26
CA VAL A 153 7.51 -5.57 9.16
C VAL A 153 9.01 -5.75 8.90
N PHE A 154 9.78 -4.67 8.75
CA PHE A 154 11.21 -4.75 8.51
C PHE A 154 12.00 -5.34 9.68
N GLU A 155 11.58 -5.16 10.92
CA GLU A 155 12.16 -5.86 12.08
C GLU A 155 12.02 -7.39 11.95
N LYS A 156 10.94 -7.88 11.33
CA LYS A 156 10.66 -9.32 11.12
C LYS A 156 11.29 -9.88 9.85
N THR A 157 11.26 -9.14 8.75
CA THR A 157 11.81 -9.59 7.47
C THR A 157 13.33 -9.52 7.42
N GLY A 158 13.95 -8.66 8.23
CA GLY A 158 15.37 -8.35 8.17
C GLY A 158 15.68 -7.37 7.03
N ASP A 159 16.93 -7.38 6.56
CA ASP A 159 17.40 -6.49 5.52
C ASP A 159 16.69 -6.74 4.19
N ALA A 160 16.08 -5.70 3.64
CA ALA A 160 15.28 -5.81 2.41
C ALA A 160 15.29 -4.50 1.59
N VAL A 161 14.95 -4.63 0.31
CA VAL A 161 14.60 -3.49 -0.55
C VAL A 161 13.09 -3.26 -0.45
N PHE A 162 12.70 -2.01 -0.35
CA PHE A 162 11.32 -1.61 -0.24
C PHE A 162 10.78 -1.13 -1.60
N LEU A 163 9.89 -1.89 -2.21
CA LEU A 163 9.17 -1.52 -3.42
C LEU A 163 7.87 -0.84 -3.02
N THR A 164 7.66 0.38 -3.44
CA THR A 164 6.49 1.18 -3.07
C THR A 164 5.82 1.77 -4.31
N HIS A 165 4.51 1.95 -4.25
CA HIS A 165 3.75 2.56 -5.34
C HIS A 165 2.88 3.72 -4.82
N SER A 166 2.85 4.81 -5.57
CA SER A 166 1.92 5.94 -5.39
C SER A 166 1.90 6.47 -3.94
N GLN A 167 0.76 6.41 -3.26
CA GLN A 167 0.58 6.80 -1.84
C GLN A 167 1.56 6.06 -0.91
N GLY A 168 1.85 4.79 -1.20
CA GLY A 168 2.80 3.99 -0.42
C GLY A 168 4.22 4.52 -0.43
N CYS A 169 4.60 5.35 -1.41
CA CYS A 169 5.95 5.94 -1.47
C CYS A 169 6.22 6.89 -0.29
N GLY A 170 5.21 7.65 0.14
CA GLY A 170 5.34 8.50 1.34
C GLY A 170 5.63 7.70 2.60
N VAL A 171 4.97 6.56 2.75
CA VAL A 171 5.28 5.61 3.83
C VAL A 171 6.70 5.07 3.64
N GLY A 172 7.10 4.74 2.40
CA GLY A 172 8.44 4.27 2.07
C GLY A 172 9.54 5.21 2.57
N TRP A 173 9.40 6.51 2.32
CA TRP A 173 10.35 7.52 2.81
C TRP A 173 10.42 7.56 4.33
N LEU A 174 9.26 7.56 5.01
CA LEU A 174 9.19 7.57 6.47
C LEU A 174 9.83 6.33 7.10
N VAL A 175 9.60 5.16 6.52
CA VAL A 175 10.19 3.90 7.00
C VAL A 175 11.70 3.88 6.75
N GLY A 176 12.16 4.33 5.57
CA GLY A 176 13.59 4.43 5.26
C GLY A 176 14.37 5.33 6.22
N MET A 177 13.73 6.41 6.71
CA MET A 177 14.34 7.27 7.74
C MET A 177 14.34 6.67 9.15
N LYS A 178 13.52 5.63 9.41
CA LYS A 178 13.32 5.05 10.75
C LYS A 178 13.95 3.67 10.92
N SER A 179 14.35 3.01 9.84
CA SER A 179 14.80 1.62 9.88
C SER A 179 16.02 1.38 9.01
N ASP A 180 17.13 1.02 9.63
CA ASP A 180 18.38 0.62 8.95
C ASP A 180 18.25 -0.71 8.18
N ARG A 181 17.11 -1.41 8.33
CA ARG A 181 16.82 -2.63 7.58
C ARG A 181 16.39 -2.34 6.14
N VAL A 182 15.97 -1.12 5.83
CA VAL A 182 15.67 -0.68 4.47
C VAL A 182 16.99 -0.40 3.74
N LYS A 183 17.40 -1.30 2.85
CA LYS A 183 18.67 -1.20 2.12
C LYS A 183 18.55 -0.44 0.79
N GLY A 184 17.34 -0.15 0.37
CA GLY A 184 17.03 0.65 -0.81
C GLY A 184 15.52 0.79 -0.97
N ILE A 185 15.10 1.83 -1.67
CA ILE A 185 13.69 2.07 -2.00
C ILE A 185 13.56 2.19 -3.51
N ALA A 186 12.69 1.36 -4.09
CA ALA A 186 12.25 1.51 -5.47
C ALA A 186 10.82 2.07 -5.45
N ALA A 187 10.68 3.35 -5.77
CA ALA A 187 9.41 4.06 -5.75
C ALA A 187 8.83 4.15 -7.16
N TYR A 188 7.69 3.52 -7.37
CA TYR A 188 6.95 3.56 -8.62
C TYR A 188 5.88 4.64 -8.57
N GLU A 189 5.91 5.58 -9.51
CA GLU A 189 4.91 6.66 -9.63
C GLU A 189 4.60 7.34 -8.29
N PRO A 190 5.61 7.89 -7.58
CA PRO A 190 5.42 8.40 -6.23
C PRO A 190 4.32 9.47 -6.16
N GLY A 191 3.29 9.19 -5.38
CA GLY A 191 2.14 10.09 -5.16
C GLY A 191 2.34 11.07 -4.00
N SER A 192 3.53 11.11 -3.41
CA SER A 192 3.90 12.02 -2.32
C SER A 192 5.34 12.48 -2.49
N GLY A 193 5.63 13.67 -1.96
CA GLY A 193 6.94 14.28 -2.11
C GLY A 193 8.08 13.46 -1.55
N PHE A 194 9.23 13.56 -2.20
CA PHE A 194 10.49 13.04 -1.70
C PHE A 194 11.00 13.97 -0.57
N PRO A 195 11.48 13.41 0.55
CA PRO A 195 12.04 14.23 1.64
C PRO A 195 13.45 14.69 1.26
N PHE A 196 13.56 15.93 0.79
CA PHE A 196 14.85 16.55 0.53
C PHE A 196 15.51 17.03 1.84
N PRO A 197 16.82 17.04 1.92
CA PRO A 197 17.53 17.78 2.96
C PRO A 197 17.11 19.25 2.97
N LYS A 198 17.19 19.90 4.14
CA LYS A 198 16.79 21.30 4.27
C LYS A 198 17.56 22.19 3.29
N GLY A 199 16.83 22.91 2.46
CA GLY A 199 17.41 23.82 1.46
C GLY A 199 17.77 23.20 0.12
N GLU A 200 17.60 21.88 -0.07
CA GLU A 200 17.93 21.17 -1.30
C GLU A 200 16.69 20.79 -2.12
N ALA A 201 15.49 21.04 -1.61
CA ALA A 201 14.28 20.79 -2.36
C ALA A 201 14.23 21.68 -3.61
N PRO A 202 13.90 21.13 -4.81
CA PRO A 202 13.70 21.95 -5.99
C PRO A 202 12.52 22.90 -5.80
N ALA A 203 12.53 24.02 -6.53
CA ALA A 203 11.40 24.94 -6.53
C ALA A 203 10.12 24.20 -6.98
N PRO A 204 8.95 24.48 -6.37
CA PRO A 204 7.69 23.90 -6.81
C PRO A 204 7.44 24.16 -8.28
N ILE A 205 7.04 23.14 -9.04
CA ILE A 205 6.62 23.31 -10.43
C ILE A 205 5.28 24.02 -10.42
N ALA A 206 5.24 25.26 -10.93
CA ALA A 206 4.01 26.04 -11.04
C ALA A 206 2.98 25.26 -11.89
N ASN A 207 1.72 25.26 -11.44
CA ASN A 207 0.55 24.69 -12.13
C ASN A 207 0.45 23.14 -12.17
N ASN A 208 1.17 22.41 -11.36
CA ASN A 208 0.90 21.00 -11.20
C ASN A 208 0.17 20.77 -9.87
N SER A 209 -1.16 20.77 -9.90
CA SER A 209 -2.00 20.51 -8.71
C SER A 209 -1.78 19.13 -8.09
N PHE A 210 -1.22 18.19 -8.84
CA PHE A 210 -0.89 16.86 -8.38
C PHE A 210 0.40 16.82 -7.52
N PHE A 211 1.29 17.77 -7.74
CA PHE A 211 2.53 17.96 -6.96
C PHE A 211 2.50 19.27 -6.16
N GLY A 212 1.33 19.89 -6.04
CA GLY A 212 1.13 21.05 -5.21
C GLY A 212 1.53 20.73 -3.77
N ASP A 213 2.40 21.57 -3.21
CA ASP A 213 2.87 21.50 -1.81
C ASP A 213 3.79 20.33 -1.43
N LEU A 214 4.85 20.13 -2.20
CA LEU A 214 6.11 19.61 -1.68
C LEU A 214 6.75 20.69 -0.78
N LYS A 215 6.18 20.90 0.39
CA LYS A 215 6.75 21.77 1.43
C LYS A 215 7.46 20.93 2.47
#